data_0a35ca9f2b1145381c427c25b7d373df
#
_entry.id   0a35ca9f2b1145381c427c25b7d373df
#
_cell.length_a   1.000
_cell.length_b   1.000
_cell.length_c   1.000
_cell.angle_alpha   90.00
_cell.angle_beta   90.00
_cell.angle_gamma   90.00
#
_symmetry.space_group_name_H-M   'P 1'
#
loop_
_entity.id
_entity.type
_entity.pdbx_description
1 polymer ?
#
loop_
_entity_poly.entity_id
_entity_poly.type
_entity_poly.pdbx_seq_one_letter_code
_entity_poly.pdbx_strand_id
1 'polypeptide(L)'
;MARFLVWTDLHDEFWNKIPEIPDEALGVDALLLAGDISTHGRHVDAALLLWDQLRKPVIMVRGNHEFYGSVIPELIEEEQARIAKMNAAGADIRLLDGDVTEVAGTRIIGATLWTDLDLYPGMSAPARVAVYQAMNDFSKIRMTPKRHLA
;
A
#
# COMPACT_ATOMS: atom_id res chain seq x y z
N MET A 1 -14.41 17.24 13.83
CA MET A 1 -13.03 16.96 13.36
C MET A 1 -12.98 15.53 12.87
N ALA A 2 -12.49 15.28 11.66
CA ALA A 2 -12.37 13.91 11.14
C ALA A 2 -11.42 13.08 12.02
N ARG A 3 -11.74 11.79 12.19
CA ARG A 3 -10.92 10.83 12.93
C ARG A 3 -10.53 9.68 12.02
N PHE A 4 -9.26 9.32 12.03
CA PHE A 4 -8.72 8.25 11.22
C PHE A 4 -7.99 7.23 12.10
N LEU A 5 -8.20 5.94 11.83
CA LEU A 5 -7.30 4.90 12.27
C LEU A 5 -6.20 4.79 11.22
N VAL A 6 -4.95 4.79 11.64
CA VAL A 6 -3.81 4.70 10.72
C VAL A 6 -2.99 3.47 11.08
N TRP A 7 -2.81 2.58 10.12
CA TRP A 7 -1.91 1.43 10.21
C TRP A 7 -0.90 1.44 9.09
N THR A 8 0.31 1.01 9.40
CA THR A 8 1.44 0.87 8.50
C THR A 8 2.26 -0.34 8.91
N ASP A 9 3.03 -0.90 8.00
CA ASP A 9 4.02 -1.95 8.29
C ASP A 9 3.41 -3.17 9.04
N LEU A 10 2.23 -3.61 8.65
CA LEU A 10 1.60 -4.79 9.26
C LEU A 10 2.31 -6.08 8.92
N HIS A 11 2.88 -6.15 7.71
CA HIS A 11 3.66 -7.30 7.25
C HIS A 11 3.00 -8.66 7.55
N ASP A 12 1.73 -8.81 7.15
CA ASP A 12 0.95 -10.02 7.43
C ASP A 12 1.59 -11.29 6.85
N GLU A 13 2.49 -11.13 5.89
CA GLU A 13 3.26 -12.24 5.33
C GLU A 13 4.15 -12.95 6.38
N PHE A 14 4.49 -12.28 7.48
CA PHE A 14 5.25 -12.88 8.58
C PHE A 14 4.37 -13.49 9.66
N TRP A 15 3.18 -12.93 9.86
CA TRP A 15 2.30 -13.29 10.98
C TRP A 15 1.08 -14.09 10.52
N ASN A 16 0.79 -14.06 9.22
CA ASN A 16 -0.40 -14.65 8.59
C ASN A 16 -1.71 -14.27 9.30
N LYS A 17 -1.75 -13.04 9.82
CA LYS A 17 -2.89 -12.50 10.56
C LYS A 17 -3.00 -10.99 10.36
N ILE A 18 -4.19 -10.54 10.01
CA ILE A 18 -4.58 -9.12 10.05
C ILE A 18 -5.10 -8.82 11.47
N PRO A 19 -4.64 -7.75 12.12
CA PRO A 19 -5.17 -7.35 13.44
C PRO A 19 -6.67 -7.08 13.39
N GLU A 20 -7.34 -7.32 14.50
CA GLU A 20 -8.73 -6.90 14.68
C GLU A 20 -8.80 -5.40 14.96
N ILE A 21 -9.83 -4.75 14.45
CA ILE A 21 -10.08 -3.33 14.73
C ILE A 21 -10.41 -3.19 16.22
N PRO A 22 -9.68 -2.37 16.98
CA PRO A 22 -9.99 -2.17 18.39
C PRO A 22 -11.30 -1.40 18.56
N ASP A 23 -12.05 -1.71 19.63
CA ASP A 23 -13.36 -1.12 19.88
C ASP A 23 -13.33 0.41 19.92
N GLU A 24 -12.25 1.00 20.43
CA GLU A 24 -12.05 2.45 20.48
C GLU A 24 -11.97 3.10 19.09
N ALA A 25 -11.61 2.32 18.08
CA ALA A 25 -11.51 2.77 16.70
C ALA A 25 -12.79 2.61 15.89
N LEU A 26 -13.84 1.96 16.41
CA LEU A 26 -15.10 1.76 15.69
C LEU A 26 -15.81 3.07 15.30
N GLY A 27 -15.49 4.16 15.98
CA GLY A 27 -16.06 5.48 15.72
C GLY A 27 -15.23 6.36 14.76
N VAL A 28 -14.26 5.83 14.02
CA VAL A 28 -13.47 6.61 13.04
C VAL A 28 -14.25 6.83 11.74
N ASP A 29 -13.82 7.82 10.96
CA ASP A 29 -14.42 8.15 9.66
C ASP A 29 -13.83 7.31 8.52
N ALA A 30 -12.57 6.88 8.67
CA ALA A 30 -11.92 5.94 7.74
C ALA A 30 -10.72 5.24 8.40
N LEU A 31 -10.28 4.13 7.78
CA LEU A 31 -9.01 3.48 8.01
C LEU A 31 -8.02 3.89 6.91
N LEU A 32 -6.80 4.25 7.30
CA LEU A 32 -5.70 4.53 6.39
C LEU A 32 -4.65 3.42 6.53
N LEU A 33 -4.37 2.73 5.44
CA LEU A 33 -3.31 1.72 5.33
C LEU A 33 -2.13 2.34 4.59
N ALA A 34 -1.10 2.71 5.33
CA ALA A 34 0.00 3.53 4.82
C ALA A 34 1.18 2.71 4.26
N GLY A 35 0.89 1.57 3.65
CA GLY A 35 1.85 0.70 2.96
C GLY A 35 2.44 -0.39 3.84
N ASP A 36 3.12 -1.33 3.21
CA ASP A 36 3.76 -2.51 3.80
C ASP A 36 2.78 -3.35 4.65
N ILE A 37 1.59 -3.54 4.13
CA ILE A 37 0.53 -4.34 4.76
C ILE A 37 0.76 -5.82 4.47
N SER A 38 1.13 -6.15 3.23
CA SER A 38 1.33 -7.53 2.78
C SER A 38 2.12 -7.58 1.48
N THR A 39 2.41 -8.79 1.00
CA THR A 39 3.05 -9.04 -0.30
C THR A 39 2.06 -9.61 -1.31
N HIS A 40 2.46 -9.67 -2.61
CA HIS A 40 1.72 -10.35 -3.68
C HIS A 40 0.26 -9.89 -3.83
N GLY A 41 -0.04 -8.61 -3.68
CA GLY A 41 -1.40 -8.07 -3.81
C GLY A 41 -2.39 -8.48 -2.70
N ARG A 42 -1.94 -9.17 -1.64
CA ARG A 42 -2.79 -9.61 -0.52
C ARG A 42 -3.32 -8.46 0.34
N HIS A 43 -2.67 -7.30 0.30
CA HIS A 43 -3.15 -6.08 0.98
C HIS A 43 -4.57 -5.68 0.52
N VAL A 44 -4.98 -6.03 -0.70
CA VAL A 44 -6.35 -5.81 -1.18
C VAL A 44 -7.35 -6.70 -0.41
N ASP A 45 -6.98 -7.95 -0.11
CA ASP A 45 -7.81 -8.85 0.70
C ASP A 45 -7.84 -8.37 2.16
N ALA A 46 -6.70 -7.91 2.69
CA ALA A 46 -6.62 -7.31 4.01
C ALA A 46 -7.55 -6.09 4.12
N ALA A 47 -7.54 -5.20 3.12
CA ALA A 47 -8.42 -4.05 3.08
C ALA A 47 -9.91 -4.44 3.08
N LEU A 48 -10.29 -5.48 2.35
CA LEU A 48 -11.66 -5.98 2.35
C LEU A 48 -12.08 -6.53 3.70
N LEU A 49 -11.22 -7.33 4.35
CA LEU A 49 -11.48 -7.87 5.69
C LEU A 49 -11.65 -6.76 6.73
N LEU A 50 -10.83 -5.72 6.66
CA LEU A 50 -10.89 -4.58 7.56
C LEU A 50 -12.11 -3.69 7.26
N TRP A 51 -12.47 -3.52 6.00
CA TRP A 51 -13.70 -2.84 5.62
C TRP A 51 -14.93 -3.60 6.14
N ASP A 52 -14.94 -4.93 6.07
CA ASP A 52 -16.05 -5.75 6.57
C ASP A 52 -16.26 -5.59 8.08
N GLN A 53 -15.19 -5.46 8.85
CA GLN A 53 -15.24 -5.18 10.27
C GLN A 53 -15.72 -3.76 10.59
N LEU A 54 -15.17 -2.77 9.89
CA LEU A 54 -15.36 -1.36 10.23
C LEU A 54 -16.58 -0.72 9.54
N ARG A 55 -16.92 -1.17 8.36
CA ARG A 55 -17.97 -0.59 7.48
C ARG A 55 -17.74 0.92 7.23
N LYS A 56 -16.49 1.32 7.11
CA LYS A 56 -16.02 2.67 6.79
C LYS A 56 -15.02 2.60 5.64
N PRO A 57 -14.79 3.71 4.91
CA PRO A 57 -13.79 3.75 3.86
C PRO A 57 -12.43 3.21 4.33
N VAL A 58 -11.82 2.35 3.54
CA VAL A 58 -10.43 1.92 3.69
C VAL A 58 -9.64 2.56 2.57
N ILE A 59 -8.72 3.45 2.93
CA ILE A 59 -7.87 4.18 2.01
C ILE A 59 -6.47 3.65 2.18
N MET A 60 -5.85 3.23 1.09
CA MET A 60 -4.53 2.61 1.14
C MET A 60 -3.58 3.17 0.09
N VAL A 61 -2.30 3.07 0.39
CA VAL A 61 -1.19 3.21 -0.55
C VAL A 61 -0.38 1.93 -0.54
N ARG A 62 0.42 1.71 -1.57
CA ARG A 62 1.43 0.65 -1.56
C ARG A 62 2.70 1.15 -0.89
N GLY A 63 3.36 0.32 -0.08
CA GLY A 63 4.77 0.41 0.22
C GLY A 63 5.57 -0.40 -0.81
N ASN A 64 6.82 -0.73 -0.50
CA ASN A 64 7.63 -1.59 -1.38
C ASN A 64 7.26 -3.07 -1.27
N HIS A 65 6.79 -3.54 -0.10
CA HIS A 65 6.43 -4.94 0.12
C HIS A 65 5.26 -5.41 -0.72
N GLU A 66 4.29 -4.56 -1.03
CA GLU A 66 3.18 -4.90 -1.91
C GLU A 66 3.65 -5.40 -3.27
N PHE A 67 4.78 -4.89 -3.76
CA PHE A 67 5.36 -5.28 -5.06
C PHE A 67 6.23 -6.54 -5.01
N TYR A 68 6.59 -7.04 -3.81
CA TYR A 68 7.48 -8.20 -3.70
C TYR A 68 6.88 -9.45 -4.35
N GLY A 69 7.72 -10.12 -5.14
CA GLY A 69 7.34 -11.32 -5.90
C GLY A 69 6.48 -11.06 -7.13
N SER A 70 6.12 -9.81 -7.40
CA SER A 70 5.21 -9.41 -8.47
C SER A 70 5.93 -8.68 -9.61
N VAL A 71 5.21 -8.54 -10.73
CA VAL A 71 5.55 -7.65 -11.84
C VAL A 71 4.66 -6.42 -11.71
N ILE A 72 5.25 -5.24 -11.54
CA ILE A 72 4.52 -4.00 -11.18
C ILE A 72 3.28 -3.75 -12.07
N PRO A 73 3.38 -3.71 -13.42
CA PRO A 73 2.20 -3.42 -14.25
C PRO A 73 1.08 -4.45 -14.09
N GLU A 74 1.44 -5.74 -14.01
CA GLU A 74 0.47 -6.83 -13.88
C GLU A 74 -0.25 -6.76 -12.52
N LEU A 75 0.49 -6.48 -11.45
CA LEU A 75 -0.07 -6.30 -10.11
C LEU A 75 -1.04 -5.13 -10.06
N ILE A 76 -0.67 -3.98 -10.62
CA ILE A 76 -1.52 -2.78 -10.63
C ILE A 76 -2.85 -3.06 -11.33
N GLU A 77 -2.82 -3.72 -12.50
CA GLU A 77 -4.01 -4.08 -13.25
C GLU A 77 -4.90 -5.05 -12.46
N GLU A 78 -4.32 -6.08 -11.86
CA GLU A 78 -5.03 -7.05 -11.03
C GLU A 78 -5.71 -6.38 -9.83
N GLU A 79 -4.99 -5.55 -9.09
CA GLU A 79 -5.51 -4.84 -7.92
C GLU A 79 -6.67 -3.92 -8.27
N GLN A 80 -6.53 -3.14 -9.35
CA GLN A 80 -7.59 -2.26 -9.83
C GLN A 80 -8.86 -3.04 -10.16
N ALA A 81 -8.73 -4.16 -10.86
CA ALA A 81 -9.86 -5.02 -11.20
C ALA A 81 -10.52 -5.63 -9.95
N ARG A 82 -9.73 -6.08 -8.98
CA ARG A 82 -10.23 -6.64 -7.71
C ARG A 82 -10.96 -5.58 -6.88
N ILE A 83 -10.36 -4.41 -6.71
CA ILE A 83 -10.96 -3.29 -5.97
C ILE A 83 -12.26 -2.84 -6.64
N ALA A 84 -12.29 -2.71 -7.96
CA ALA A 84 -13.50 -2.35 -8.70
C ALA A 84 -14.64 -3.36 -8.45
N LYS A 85 -14.32 -4.66 -8.45
CA LYS A 85 -15.29 -5.72 -8.15
C LYS A 85 -15.81 -5.65 -6.70
N MET A 86 -14.92 -5.42 -5.73
CA MET A 86 -15.29 -5.28 -4.32
C MET A 86 -16.18 -4.06 -4.09
N ASN A 87 -15.83 -2.93 -4.70
CA ASN A 87 -16.60 -1.69 -4.58
C ASN A 87 -17.98 -1.80 -5.29
N ALA A 88 -18.05 -2.52 -6.41
CA ALA A 88 -19.33 -2.84 -7.05
C ALA A 88 -20.23 -3.74 -6.16
N ALA A 89 -19.65 -4.51 -5.27
CA ALA A 89 -20.36 -5.32 -4.27
C ALA A 89 -20.69 -4.55 -2.98
N GLY A 90 -20.37 -3.24 -2.90
CA GLY A 90 -20.74 -2.35 -1.80
C GLY A 90 -19.60 -2.02 -0.83
N ALA A 91 -18.36 -2.46 -1.08
CA ALA A 91 -17.21 -2.00 -0.33
C ALA A 91 -16.87 -0.54 -0.66
N ASP A 92 -16.07 0.11 0.19
CA ASP A 92 -15.43 1.41 -0.10
C ASP A 92 -13.93 1.28 0.17
N ILE A 93 -13.22 0.76 -0.83
CA ILE A 93 -11.77 0.56 -0.81
C ILE A 93 -11.16 1.47 -1.86
N ARG A 94 -10.20 2.29 -1.47
CA ARG A 94 -9.55 3.29 -2.33
C ARG A 94 -8.04 3.11 -2.25
N LEU A 95 -7.43 2.70 -3.35
CA LEU A 95 -5.97 2.61 -3.50
C LEU A 95 -5.49 3.86 -4.23
N LEU A 96 -4.67 4.66 -3.54
CA LEU A 96 -4.13 5.91 -4.06
C LEU A 96 -2.70 5.69 -4.59
N ASP A 97 -2.42 6.23 -5.76
CA ASP A 97 -1.11 6.13 -6.42
C ASP A 97 -0.77 7.47 -7.12
N GLY A 98 -0.49 8.49 -6.31
CA GLY A 98 -0.42 9.88 -6.75
C GLY A 98 -1.78 10.56 -6.83
N ASP A 99 -2.80 9.94 -6.25
CA ASP A 99 -4.18 10.38 -6.31
C ASP A 99 -4.63 11.11 -5.05
N VAL A 100 -5.81 11.71 -5.14
CA VAL A 100 -6.46 12.44 -4.06
C VAL A 100 -7.87 11.90 -3.83
N THR A 101 -8.23 11.74 -2.57
CA THR A 101 -9.61 11.43 -2.14
C THR A 101 -10.04 12.35 -1.00
N GLU A 102 -11.32 12.35 -0.68
CA GLU A 102 -11.89 13.11 0.43
C GLU A 102 -12.74 12.21 1.32
N VAL A 103 -12.58 12.35 2.65
CA VAL A 103 -13.42 11.70 3.65
C VAL A 103 -13.67 12.67 4.79
N ALA A 104 -14.94 12.82 5.19
CA ALA A 104 -15.36 13.69 6.30
C ALA A 104 -14.81 15.13 6.20
N GLY A 105 -14.79 15.70 4.98
CA GLY A 105 -14.27 17.04 4.71
C GLY A 105 -12.74 17.15 4.78
N THR A 106 -12.02 16.04 4.86
CA THR A 106 -10.54 16.01 4.87
C THR A 106 -10.02 15.46 3.56
N ARG A 107 -9.17 16.23 2.89
CA ARG A 107 -8.49 15.82 1.68
C ARG A 107 -7.28 14.94 2.04
N ILE A 108 -7.21 13.76 1.46
CA ILE A 108 -6.17 12.76 1.66
C ILE A 108 -5.44 12.58 0.32
N ILE A 109 -4.13 12.71 0.34
CA ILE A 109 -3.26 12.49 -0.82
C ILE A 109 -2.42 11.26 -0.52
N GLY A 110 -2.34 10.32 -1.44
CA GLY A 110 -1.60 9.08 -1.24
C GLY A 110 -0.76 8.70 -2.44
N ALA A 111 0.45 8.23 -2.17
CA ALA A 111 1.38 7.68 -3.16
C ALA A 111 2.39 6.76 -2.50
N THR A 112 2.96 5.83 -3.28
CA THR A 112 4.20 5.13 -2.89
C THR A 112 5.36 6.13 -2.99
N LEU A 113 6.05 6.35 -1.88
CA LEU A 113 7.14 7.34 -1.82
C LEU A 113 8.50 6.68 -2.08
N TRP A 114 8.84 6.50 -3.36
CA TRP A 114 10.19 6.08 -3.74
C TRP A 114 11.18 7.23 -3.60
N THR A 115 12.38 6.93 -3.06
CA THR A 115 13.46 7.91 -3.00
C THR A 115 14.16 8.04 -4.35
N ASP A 116 14.55 9.26 -4.72
CA ASP A 116 15.44 9.55 -5.85
C ASP A 116 16.93 9.35 -5.51
N LEU A 117 17.24 9.12 -4.21
CA LEU A 117 18.58 8.96 -3.67
C LEU A 117 19.48 10.19 -3.86
N ASP A 118 18.90 11.36 -4.02
CA ASP A 118 19.63 12.61 -4.31
C ASP A 118 19.65 13.59 -3.12
N LEU A 119 19.57 13.07 -1.90
CA LEU A 119 19.61 13.88 -0.67
C LEU A 119 20.90 14.68 -0.53
N TYR A 120 22.03 14.12 -0.97
CA TYR A 120 23.33 14.77 -0.91
C TYR A 120 23.86 15.03 -2.31
N PRO A 121 24.16 16.30 -2.69
CA PRO A 121 24.67 16.66 -4.01
C PRO A 121 25.90 15.82 -4.39
N GLY A 122 25.86 15.22 -5.57
CA GLY A 122 26.95 14.40 -6.11
C GLY A 122 27.07 12.99 -5.52
N MET A 123 26.19 12.62 -4.57
CA MET A 123 26.22 11.29 -3.94
C MET A 123 25.18 10.31 -4.48
N SER A 124 24.33 10.72 -5.43
CA SER A 124 23.28 9.87 -5.99
C SER A 124 23.80 8.58 -6.64
N ALA A 125 24.91 8.64 -7.38
CA ALA A 125 25.48 7.44 -8.01
C ALA A 125 26.06 6.44 -6.98
N PRO A 126 26.89 6.83 -6.01
CA PRO A 126 27.31 5.96 -4.92
C PRO A 126 26.14 5.41 -4.09
N ALA A 127 25.12 6.27 -3.79
CA ALA A 127 23.93 5.85 -3.05
C ALA A 127 23.15 4.78 -3.81
N ARG A 128 22.93 4.93 -5.11
CA ARG A 128 22.27 3.92 -5.96
C ARG A 128 23.00 2.58 -5.93
N VAL A 129 24.32 2.57 -6.02
CA VAL A 129 25.10 1.33 -5.95
C VAL A 129 24.93 0.65 -4.59
N ALA A 130 25.02 1.42 -3.49
CA ALA A 130 24.85 0.88 -2.14
C ALA A 130 23.45 0.31 -1.92
N VAL A 131 22.41 1.04 -2.33
CA VAL A 131 21.01 0.62 -2.21
C VAL A 131 20.72 -0.61 -3.06
N TYR A 132 21.21 -0.65 -4.30
CA TYR A 132 21.08 -1.82 -5.18
C TYR A 132 21.67 -3.09 -4.59
N GLN A 133 22.78 -2.97 -3.84
CA GLN A 133 23.43 -4.11 -3.20
C GLN A 133 22.79 -4.51 -1.87
N ALA A 134 22.16 -3.58 -1.16
CA ALA A 134 21.66 -3.78 0.19
C ALA A 134 20.16 -4.05 0.29
N MET A 135 19.35 -3.49 -0.63
CA MET A 135 17.90 -3.58 -0.54
C MET A 135 17.34 -4.75 -1.35
N ASN A 136 16.42 -5.47 -0.73
CA ASN A 136 15.71 -6.59 -1.34
C ASN A 136 14.84 -6.19 -2.54
N ASP A 137 14.43 -4.93 -2.62
CA ASP A 137 13.55 -4.39 -3.67
C ASP A 137 14.06 -4.74 -5.06
N PHE A 138 15.37 -4.55 -5.28
CA PHE A 138 16.01 -4.78 -6.57
C PHE A 138 16.11 -6.26 -6.98
N SER A 139 15.90 -7.17 -6.04
CA SER A 139 15.84 -8.61 -6.30
C SER A 139 14.44 -9.17 -6.28
N LYS A 140 13.51 -8.54 -5.58
CA LYS A 140 12.15 -9.05 -5.36
C LYS A 140 11.08 -8.38 -6.20
N ILE A 141 11.32 -7.15 -6.69
CA ILE A 141 10.38 -6.40 -7.51
C ILE A 141 10.79 -6.50 -8.98
N ARG A 142 9.81 -6.72 -9.86
CA ARG A 142 10.06 -6.84 -11.31
C ARG A 142 9.27 -5.79 -12.09
N MET A 143 9.95 -5.17 -13.05
CA MET A 143 9.32 -4.25 -14.02
C MET A 143 8.70 -5.00 -15.20
N THR A 144 9.26 -6.16 -15.53
CA THR A 144 8.72 -7.12 -16.50
C THR A 144 8.99 -8.53 -15.98
N PRO A 145 8.37 -9.60 -16.54
CA PRO A 145 8.66 -10.99 -16.12
C PRO A 145 10.14 -11.37 -16.15
N LYS A 146 10.94 -10.67 -16.94
CA LYS A 146 12.39 -10.95 -17.15
C LYS A 146 13.32 -9.88 -16.57
N ARG A 147 12.80 -8.76 -16.04
CA ARG A 147 13.60 -7.61 -15.60
C ARG A 147 13.18 -7.14 -14.22
N HIS A 148 14.10 -7.18 -13.28
CA HIS A 148 13.93 -6.59 -11.94
C HIS A 148 13.94 -5.06 -11.97
N LEU A 149 13.56 -4.46 -10.86
CA LEU A 149 13.72 -3.03 -10.59
C LEU A 149 15.21 -2.66 -10.75
N ALA A 150 15.49 -1.56 -11.42
CA ALA A 150 16.86 -1.10 -11.71
C ALA A 150 17.03 0.38 -11.36
#